data_ffb91e7ca30a8db1ab40ded24ee84937
#
_entry.id   ffb91e7ca30a8db1ab40ded24ee84937
#
_cell.length_a   1.000
_cell.length_b   1.000
_cell.length_c   1.000
_cell.angle_alpha   90.00
_cell.angle_beta   90.00
_cell.angle_gamma   90.00
#
_symmetry.space_group_name_H-M   'P 1'
#
loop_
_entity.id
_entity.type
_entity.pdbx_description
1 polymer ?
#
loop_
_entity_poly.entity_id
_entity_poly.type
_entity_poly.pdbx_seq_one_letter_code
_entity_poly.pdbx_strand_id
1 'polypeptide(L)'
;MSVLDKVWHVYVGQSWVGTLTPTGADGSWYYADFSPGDAWGNFAPWFIKAAEAFNAGDEAGWQSVYDQLMLMGVTLVADDGESYHNPIMIMDGNSVRFAV
;
A
#
# COMPACT_ATOMS: atom_id res chain seq x y z
N MET A 1 3.47 -19.62 -5.48
CA MET A 1 3.32 -18.50 -6.39
C MET A 1 3.81 -17.24 -5.75
N SER A 2 4.44 -16.38 -6.55
CA SER A 2 5.11 -15.20 -6.07
C SER A 2 4.17 -13.99 -6.07
N VAL A 3 4.37 -13.06 -5.13
CA VAL A 3 3.69 -11.77 -5.13
C VAL A 3 3.88 -11.05 -6.45
N LEU A 4 5.05 -11.21 -7.10
CA LEU A 4 5.37 -10.55 -8.36
C LEU A 4 4.56 -11.05 -9.56
N ASP A 5 3.92 -12.20 -9.44
CA ASP A 5 3.17 -12.81 -10.54
C ASP A 5 1.72 -12.36 -10.60
N LYS A 6 1.28 -11.51 -9.67
CA LYS A 6 -0.12 -11.14 -9.51
C LYS A 6 -0.28 -9.63 -9.44
N VAL A 7 -1.43 -9.17 -9.93
CA VAL A 7 -1.89 -7.80 -9.69
C VAL A 7 -2.69 -7.78 -8.39
N TRP A 8 -2.47 -6.76 -7.58
CA TRP A 8 -3.07 -6.65 -6.26
C TRP A 8 -3.97 -5.44 -6.17
N HIS A 9 -5.21 -5.67 -5.74
CA HIS A 9 -6.15 -4.59 -5.49
C HIS A 9 -6.06 -4.17 -4.02
N VAL A 10 -5.97 -2.87 -3.78
CA VAL A 10 -5.81 -2.30 -2.44
C VAL A 10 -7.16 -1.83 -1.94
N TYR A 11 -7.54 -2.33 -0.77
CA TYR A 11 -8.77 -1.90 -0.10
C TYR A 11 -8.44 -1.30 1.25
N VAL A 12 -9.16 -0.23 1.60
CA VAL A 12 -9.22 0.29 2.98
C VAL A 12 -10.65 0.04 3.44
N GLY A 13 -10.81 -0.89 4.38
CA GLY A 13 -12.13 -1.42 4.69
C GLY A 13 -12.73 -2.09 3.46
N GLN A 14 -13.86 -1.61 3.00
CA GLN A 14 -14.53 -2.10 1.78
C GLN A 14 -14.33 -1.20 0.58
N SER A 15 -13.52 -0.14 0.72
CA SER A 15 -13.31 0.85 -0.32
C SER A 15 -12.10 0.49 -1.17
N TRP A 16 -12.29 0.40 -2.48
CA TRP A 16 -11.20 0.14 -3.41
C TRP A 16 -10.41 1.42 -3.66
N VAL A 17 -9.15 1.45 -3.20
CA VAL A 17 -8.31 2.63 -3.31
C VAL A 17 -7.34 2.58 -4.48
N GLY A 18 -7.06 1.42 -5.03
CA GLY A 18 -6.17 1.34 -6.18
C GLY A 18 -5.68 -0.07 -6.46
N THR A 19 -4.76 -0.16 -7.41
CA THR A 19 -4.21 -1.43 -7.90
C THR A 19 -2.71 -1.34 -7.97
N LEU A 20 -2.03 -2.39 -7.50
CA LEU A 20 -0.58 -2.53 -7.57
C LEU A 20 -0.23 -3.52 -8.67
N THR A 21 0.60 -3.08 -9.62
CA THR A 21 1.18 -3.94 -10.64
C THR A 21 2.66 -4.13 -10.30
N PRO A 22 3.05 -5.28 -9.73
CA PRO A 22 4.43 -5.48 -9.28
C PRO A 22 5.43 -5.37 -10.42
N THR A 23 6.57 -4.72 -10.14
CA THR A 23 7.64 -4.51 -11.11
C THR A 23 8.95 -5.15 -10.68
N GLY A 24 9.11 -5.47 -9.38
CA GLY A 24 10.33 -6.07 -8.90
C GLY A 24 10.36 -6.22 -7.39
N ALA A 25 11.50 -6.69 -6.90
CA ALA A 25 11.73 -6.88 -5.47
C ALA A 25 13.18 -6.59 -5.13
N ASP A 26 13.42 -6.12 -3.90
CA ASP A 26 14.75 -5.86 -3.38
C ASP A 26 14.74 -6.09 -1.87
N GLY A 27 15.40 -7.15 -1.43
CA GLY A 27 15.38 -7.54 -0.02
C GLY A 27 13.98 -7.91 0.44
N SER A 28 13.52 -7.23 1.48
CA SER A 28 12.19 -7.47 2.06
C SER A 28 11.09 -6.67 1.37
N TRP A 29 11.44 -5.83 0.40
CA TRP A 29 10.49 -4.94 -0.24
C TRP A 29 10.13 -5.42 -1.63
N TYR A 30 8.85 -5.28 -1.97
CA TYR A 30 8.36 -5.39 -3.35
C TYR A 30 8.12 -3.99 -3.89
N TYR A 31 8.31 -3.84 -5.20
CA TYR A 31 8.04 -2.58 -5.90
C TYR A 31 6.90 -2.81 -6.87
N ALA A 32 6.05 -1.81 -7.00
CA ALA A 32 4.91 -1.87 -7.91
C ALA A 32 4.56 -0.50 -8.46
N ASP A 33 3.94 -0.48 -9.63
CA ASP A 33 3.26 0.69 -10.13
C ASP A 33 1.88 0.76 -9.50
N PHE A 34 1.45 1.97 -9.15
CA PHE A 34 0.16 2.21 -8.52
C PHE A 34 -0.79 2.89 -9.48
N SER A 35 -1.98 2.31 -9.63
CA SER A 35 -3.08 2.91 -10.38
C SER A 35 -4.20 3.27 -9.39
N PRO A 36 -4.57 4.57 -9.28
CA PRO A 36 -5.61 4.98 -8.34
C PRO A 36 -6.97 4.36 -8.67
N GLY A 37 -7.69 3.97 -7.63
CA GLY A 37 -9.07 3.50 -7.74
C GLY A 37 -10.05 4.60 -7.34
N ASP A 38 -11.34 4.24 -7.33
CA ASP A 38 -12.43 5.21 -7.10
C ASP A 38 -12.33 5.91 -5.74
N ALA A 39 -11.88 5.19 -4.72
CA ALA A 39 -11.81 5.71 -3.36
C ALA A 39 -10.47 6.38 -3.03
N TRP A 40 -9.52 6.43 -3.97
CA TRP A 40 -8.19 6.94 -3.69
C TRP A 40 -8.22 8.36 -3.10
N GLY A 41 -9.04 9.24 -3.66
CA GLY A 41 -9.13 10.63 -3.20
C GLY A 41 -9.50 10.76 -1.72
N ASN A 42 -10.24 9.80 -1.18
CA ASN A 42 -10.64 9.82 0.24
C ASN A 42 -9.51 9.39 1.18
N PHE A 43 -8.54 8.62 0.69
CA PHE A 43 -7.48 8.05 1.53
C PHE A 43 -6.09 8.55 1.16
N ALA A 44 -5.93 9.19 0.01
CA ALA A 44 -4.65 9.70 -0.47
C ALA A 44 -3.88 10.53 0.57
N PRO A 45 -4.52 11.47 1.31
CA PRO A 45 -3.79 12.25 2.30
C PRO A 45 -3.09 11.40 3.37
N TRP A 46 -3.70 10.30 3.77
CA TRP A 46 -3.13 9.40 4.78
C TRP A 46 -1.88 8.71 4.25
N PHE A 47 -1.96 8.15 3.03
CA PHE A 47 -0.83 7.45 2.42
C PHE A 47 0.31 8.41 2.08
N ILE A 48 -0.01 9.59 1.56
CA ILE A 48 0.99 10.61 1.22
C ILE A 48 1.70 11.08 2.49
N LYS A 49 0.96 11.34 3.55
CA LYS A 49 1.52 11.79 4.82
C LYS A 49 2.44 10.73 5.44
N ALA A 50 2.04 9.47 5.37
CA ALA A 50 2.87 8.36 5.82
C ALA A 50 4.17 8.28 5.04
N ALA A 51 4.11 8.44 3.71
CA ALA A 51 5.29 8.40 2.86
C ALA A 51 6.23 9.57 3.15
N GLU A 52 5.69 10.77 3.35
CA GLU A 52 6.50 11.94 3.69
C GLU A 52 7.26 11.74 4.99
N ALA A 53 6.59 11.21 6.02
CA ALA A 53 7.21 10.93 7.31
C ALA A 53 8.29 9.86 7.17
N PHE A 54 8.02 8.80 6.41
CA PHE A 54 8.99 7.74 6.18
C PHE A 54 10.25 8.26 5.48
N ASN A 55 10.07 9.05 4.42
CA ASN A 55 11.19 9.60 3.65
C ASN A 55 12.00 10.63 4.44
N ALA A 56 11.37 11.32 5.39
CA ALA A 56 12.04 12.28 6.27
C ALA A 56 12.76 11.62 7.43
N GLY A 57 12.65 10.30 7.59
CA GLY A 57 13.21 9.59 8.73
C GLY A 57 12.42 9.79 10.02
N ASP A 58 11.19 10.30 9.92
CA ASP A 58 10.32 10.53 11.07
C ASP A 58 9.53 9.25 11.35
N GLU A 59 10.16 8.33 12.08
CA GLU A 59 9.57 7.03 12.40
C GLU A 59 8.31 7.17 13.25
N ALA A 60 8.31 8.06 14.22
CA ALA A 60 7.14 8.28 15.09
C ALA A 60 5.96 8.84 14.29
N GLY A 61 6.22 9.79 13.40
CA GLY A 61 5.18 10.36 12.52
C GLY A 61 4.60 9.33 11.57
N TRP A 62 5.46 8.54 10.94
CA TRP A 62 5.02 7.46 10.06
C TRP A 62 4.16 6.45 10.82
N GLN A 63 4.62 6.01 11.98
CA GLN A 63 3.93 5.01 12.79
C GLN A 63 2.54 5.52 13.20
N SER A 64 2.44 6.78 13.61
CA SER A 64 1.17 7.37 14.03
C SER A 64 0.14 7.38 12.91
N VAL A 65 0.54 7.77 11.70
CA VAL A 65 -0.36 7.78 10.54
C VAL A 65 -0.72 6.36 10.13
N TYR A 66 0.26 5.48 10.11
CA TYR A 66 0.06 4.10 9.65
C TYR A 66 -0.83 3.31 10.61
N ASP A 67 -0.73 3.56 11.91
CA ASP A 67 -1.61 2.93 12.90
C ASP A 67 -3.07 3.25 12.62
N GLN A 68 -3.37 4.46 12.17
CA GLN A 68 -4.74 4.84 11.82
C GLN A 68 -5.23 4.10 10.57
N LEU A 69 -4.35 3.94 9.57
CA LEU A 69 -4.68 3.15 8.38
C LEU A 69 -4.95 1.70 8.75
N MET A 70 -4.17 1.12 9.65
CA MET A 70 -4.37 -0.26 10.10
C MET A 70 -5.68 -0.44 10.85
N LEU A 71 -6.11 0.56 11.62
CA LEU A 71 -7.41 0.52 12.28
C LEU A 71 -8.56 0.51 11.29
N MET A 72 -8.38 1.14 10.13
CA MET A 72 -9.37 1.10 9.06
C MET A 72 -9.35 -0.21 8.28
N GLY A 73 -8.25 -0.96 8.37
CA GLY A 73 -8.09 -2.26 7.72
C GLY A 73 -7.65 -2.17 6.27
N VAL A 74 -6.33 -2.15 6.05
CA VAL A 74 -5.77 -2.19 4.69
C VAL A 74 -5.60 -3.64 4.27
N THR A 75 -6.04 -3.98 3.06
CA THR A 75 -5.97 -5.34 2.53
C THR A 75 -5.52 -5.31 1.07
N LEU A 76 -4.63 -6.23 0.71
CA LEU A 76 -4.29 -6.50 -0.68
C LEU A 76 -5.02 -7.78 -1.11
N VAL A 77 -5.69 -7.73 -2.26
CA VAL A 77 -6.44 -8.88 -2.78
C VAL A 77 -6.05 -9.11 -4.23
N ALA A 78 -5.62 -10.31 -4.55
CA ALA A 78 -5.34 -10.71 -5.93
C ALA A 78 -6.62 -11.25 -6.58
N ASP A 79 -6.62 -11.30 -7.93
CA ASP A 79 -7.77 -11.77 -8.69
C ASP A 79 -8.12 -13.23 -8.41
N ASP A 80 -7.15 -14.04 -7.96
CA ASP A 80 -7.36 -15.44 -7.61
C ASP A 80 -7.88 -15.63 -6.18
N GLY A 81 -8.10 -14.55 -5.43
CA GLY A 81 -8.60 -14.60 -4.07
C GLY A 81 -7.53 -14.61 -2.98
N GLU A 82 -6.26 -14.69 -3.34
CA GLU A 82 -5.19 -14.57 -2.35
C GLU A 82 -5.21 -13.16 -1.75
N SER A 83 -5.00 -13.05 -0.45
CA SER A 83 -5.04 -11.74 0.21
C SER A 83 -4.02 -11.65 1.33
N TYR A 84 -3.59 -10.41 1.59
CA TYR A 84 -2.74 -10.07 2.72
C TYR A 84 -3.38 -8.93 3.49
N HIS A 85 -3.44 -9.08 4.82
CA HIS A 85 -4.00 -8.05 5.70
C HIS A 85 -2.89 -7.19 6.29
N ASN A 86 -3.15 -5.89 6.38
CA ASN A 86 -2.26 -4.91 6.98
C ASN A 86 -0.84 -4.93 6.39
N PRO A 87 -0.68 -4.88 5.06
CA PRO A 87 0.64 -4.78 4.46
C PRO A 87 1.27 -3.43 4.82
N ILE A 88 2.59 -3.37 4.81
CA ILE A 88 3.30 -2.09 4.90
C ILE A 88 3.41 -1.53 3.49
N MET A 89 2.93 -0.32 3.27
CA MET A 89 2.94 0.32 1.95
C MET A 89 3.49 1.74 2.07
N ILE A 90 4.49 2.04 1.25
CA ILE A 90 5.07 3.38 1.17
C ILE A 90 4.85 3.90 -0.24
N MET A 91 4.02 4.93 -0.36
CA MET A 91 3.74 5.55 -1.64
C MET A 91 4.88 6.47 -2.05
N ASP A 92 5.22 6.47 -3.34
CA ASP A 92 6.23 7.35 -3.91
C ASP A 92 5.75 7.76 -5.31
N GLY A 93 4.93 8.81 -5.35
CA GLY A 93 4.29 9.22 -6.59
C GLY A 93 3.38 8.11 -7.12
N ASN A 94 3.68 7.61 -8.32
CA ASN A 94 2.94 6.53 -8.94
C ASN A 94 3.51 5.15 -8.63
N SER A 95 4.55 5.09 -7.80
CA SER A 95 5.20 3.85 -7.40
C SER A 95 4.93 3.56 -5.93
N VAL A 96 4.99 2.29 -5.57
CA VAL A 96 4.77 1.85 -4.20
C VAL A 96 5.84 0.83 -3.83
N ARG A 97 6.41 0.97 -2.64
CA ARG A 97 7.15 -0.12 -1.99
C ARG A 97 6.21 -0.76 -0.98
N PHE A 98 6.17 -2.07 -0.96
CA PHE A 98 5.31 -2.75 0.01
C PHE A 98 5.94 -4.04 0.51
N ALA A 99 5.52 -4.44 1.70
CA ALA A 99 5.92 -5.70 2.34
C ALA A 99 4.69 -6.39 2.88
N VAL A 100 4.65 -7.70 2.74
CA VAL A 100 3.52 -8.53 3.17
C VAL A 100 3.94 -9.60 4.16
#